data_877cee00f856d492bc9ff2808facdec0
#
_entry.id   877cee00f856d492bc9ff2808facdec0
#
_cell.length_a   1.000
_cell.length_b   1.000
_cell.length_c   1.000
_cell.angle_alpha   90.00
_cell.angle_beta   90.00
_cell.angle_gamma   90.00
#
_symmetry.space_group_name_H-M   'P 1'
#
loop_
_entity.id
_entity.type
_entity.pdbx_description
1 polymer ?
#
loop_
_entity_poly.entity_id
_entity_poly.type
_entity_poly.pdbx_seq_one_letter_code
_entity_poly.pdbx_strand_id
1 'polypeptide(L)'
;MANKKEIEQEEAWIGDAVLGLFAREWILKNQKKMDAEMFSRLTSNHFLNSLGHPTKVEAKIGRIFNQEGLKKATLYIEEKILPLFLKQEKKRIRHAGGKQ
;
A
#
# COMPACT_ATOMS: atom_id res chain seq x y z
N MET A 1 23.88 -16.19 8.37
CA MET A 1 23.49 -14.87 7.84
C MET A 1 22.42 -15.01 6.77
N ALA A 2 21.43 -14.14 6.83
CA ALA A 2 20.39 -14.14 5.80
C ALA A 2 20.96 -13.68 4.46
N ASN A 3 20.56 -14.34 3.37
CA ASN A 3 20.95 -13.90 2.04
C ASN A 3 20.05 -12.74 1.58
N LYS A 4 20.39 -12.16 0.44
CA LYS A 4 19.68 -11.00 -0.10
C LYS A 4 18.18 -11.23 -0.28
N LYS A 5 17.81 -12.42 -0.74
CA LYS A 5 16.41 -12.78 -0.95
C LYS A 5 15.65 -12.89 0.37
N GLU A 6 16.27 -13.48 1.37
CA GLU A 6 15.66 -13.61 2.69
C GLU A 6 15.46 -12.24 3.34
N ILE A 7 16.46 -11.36 3.21
CA ILE A 7 16.37 -9.99 3.73
C ILE A 7 15.22 -9.26 3.06
N GLU A 8 15.09 -9.38 1.74
CA GLU A 8 14.01 -8.74 1.01
C GLU A 8 12.64 -9.25 1.45
N GLN A 9 12.52 -10.56 1.67
CA GLN A 9 11.26 -11.14 2.14
C GLN A 9 10.90 -10.66 3.54
N GLU A 10 11.89 -10.55 4.42
CA GLU A 10 11.66 -10.02 5.77
C GLU A 10 11.24 -8.56 5.74
N GLU A 11 11.91 -7.78 4.90
CA GLU A 11 11.54 -6.38 4.71
C GLU A 11 10.12 -6.25 4.16
N ALA A 12 9.77 -7.11 3.20
CA ALA A 12 8.44 -7.11 2.61
C ALA A 12 7.38 -7.49 3.64
N TRP A 13 7.69 -8.43 4.53
CA TRP A 13 6.77 -8.83 5.59
C TRP A 13 6.44 -7.66 6.52
N ILE A 14 7.48 -6.91 6.90
CA ILE A 14 7.30 -5.69 7.70
C ILE A 14 6.54 -4.64 6.89
N GLY A 15 6.92 -4.45 5.62
CA GLY A 15 6.26 -3.47 4.74
C GLY A 15 4.78 -3.73 4.56
N ASP A 16 4.40 -5.00 4.47
CA ASP A 16 2.99 -5.38 4.37
C ASP A 16 2.21 -4.91 5.60
N ALA A 17 2.79 -5.06 6.79
CA ALA A 17 2.15 -4.60 8.01
C ALA A 17 2.04 -3.07 8.06
N VAL A 18 3.08 -2.37 7.62
CA VAL A 18 3.07 -0.90 7.59
C VAL A 18 2.03 -0.40 6.58
N LEU A 19 1.99 -0.99 5.39
CA LEU A 19 0.99 -0.64 4.38
C LEU A 19 -0.43 -0.93 4.90
N GLY A 20 -0.61 -2.06 5.58
CA GLY A 20 -1.90 -2.40 6.16
C GLY A 20 -2.36 -1.40 7.22
N LEU A 21 -1.44 -0.94 8.06
CA LEU A 21 -1.76 0.07 9.05
C LEU A 21 -2.12 1.40 8.38
N PHE A 22 -1.29 1.82 7.42
CA PHE A 22 -1.56 3.05 6.67
C PHE A 22 -2.94 3.01 6.02
N ALA A 23 -3.26 1.91 5.35
CA ALA A 23 -4.53 1.76 4.65
C ALA A 23 -5.71 1.89 5.62
N ARG A 24 -5.64 1.23 6.76
CA ARG A 24 -6.70 1.29 7.76
C ARG A 24 -6.89 2.72 8.31
N GLU A 25 -5.80 3.37 8.66
CA GLU A 25 -5.87 4.73 9.18
C GLU A 25 -6.40 5.71 8.13
N TRP A 26 -5.92 5.58 6.91
CA TRP A 26 -6.37 6.46 5.82
C TRP A 26 -7.86 6.28 5.55
N ILE A 27 -8.32 5.02 5.48
CA ILE A 27 -9.73 4.72 5.23
C ILE A 27 -10.61 5.29 6.34
N LEU A 28 -10.25 5.08 7.61
CA LEU A 28 -11.03 5.58 8.73
C LEU A 28 -11.10 7.10 8.71
N LYS A 29 -9.99 7.75 8.39
CA LYS A 29 -9.93 9.21 8.34
C LYS A 29 -10.74 9.79 7.21
N ASN A 30 -10.69 9.18 6.02
CA ASN A 30 -11.26 9.75 4.82
C ASN A 30 -12.67 9.25 4.50
N GLN A 31 -13.00 8.01 4.85
CA GLN A 31 -14.32 7.43 4.63
C GLN A 31 -15.22 7.54 5.87
N LYS A 32 -14.63 7.89 7.02
CA LYS A 32 -15.32 8.01 8.30
C LYS A 32 -15.92 6.70 8.80
N LYS A 33 -15.54 5.60 8.20
CA LYS A 33 -15.99 4.25 8.59
C LYS A 33 -15.05 3.21 8.02
N MET A 34 -15.16 1.98 8.51
CA MET A 34 -14.41 0.85 7.96
C MET A 34 -14.89 0.55 6.54
N ASP A 35 -13.95 0.18 5.69
CA ASP A 35 -14.25 -0.25 4.32
C ASP A 35 -13.27 -1.36 3.97
N ALA A 36 -13.70 -2.60 4.24
CA ALA A 36 -12.84 -3.78 4.03
C ALA A 36 -12.53 -4.01 2.56
N GLU A 37 -13.45 -3.67 1.67
CA GLU A 37 -13.23 -3.83 0.23
C GLU A 37 -12.17 -2.85 -0.27
N MET A 38 -12.27 -1.60 0.15
CA MET A 38 -11.24 -0.61 -0.21
C MET A 38 -9.87 -1.00 0.36
N PHE A 39 -9.85 -1.50 1.61
CA PHE A 39 -8.62 -1.99 2.21
C PHE A 39 -8.01 -3.10 1.35
N SER A 40 -8.81 -4.07 0.94
CA SER A 40 -8.33 -5.16 0.10
C SER A 40 -7.77 -4.67 -1.23
N ARG A 41 -8.41 -3.69 -1.86
CA ARG A 41 -7.93 -3.13 -3.12
C ARG A 41 -6.59 -2.42 -2.96
N LEU A 42 -6.45 -1.61 -1.90
CA LEU A 42 -5.22 -0.83 -1.68
C LEU A 42 -4.03 -1.71 -1.34
N THR A 43 -4.27 -2.83 -0.66
CA THR A 43 -3.20 -3.71 -0.21
C THR A 43 -3.02 -4.95 -1.10
N SER A 44 -3.77 -5.05 -2.21
CA SER A 44 -3.74 -6.23 -3.07
C SER A 44 -2.47 -6.31 -3.91
N ASN A 45 -2.06 -7.53 -4.21
CA ASN A 45 -0.98 -7.75 -5.18
C ASN A 45 -1.34 -7.19 -6.55
N HIS A 46 -2.62 -7.26 -6.92
CA HIS A 46 -3.11 -6.70 -8.18
C HIS A 46 -2.76 -5.21 -8.28
N PHE A 47 -3.08 -4.44 -7.24
CA PHE A 47 -2.76 -3.02 -7.23
C PHE A 47 -1.24 -2.80 -7.17
N LEU A 48 -0.55 -3.52 -6.28
CA LEU A 48 0.89 -3.33 -6.09
C LEU A 48 1.68 -3.65 -7.36
N ASN A 49 1.18 -4.55 -8.21
CA ASN A 49 1.79 -4.83 -9.51
C ASN A 49 1.85 -3.59 -10.40
N SER A 50 0.96 -2.63 -10.20
CA SER A 50 0.99 -1.37 -10.96
C SER A 50 2.21 -0.52 -10.61
N LEU A 51 2.84 -0.78 -9.46
CA LEU A 51 4.00 -0.04 -8.98
C LEU A 51 5.31 -0.80 -9.21
N GLY A 52 5.20 -2.11 -9.47
CA GLY A 52 6.35 -2.98 -9.64
C GLY A 52 6.03 -4.35 -9.06
N HIS A 53 7.04 -5.15 -8.80
CA HIS A 53 6.84 -6.45 -8.18
C HIS A 53 6.35 -6.27 -6.74
N PRO A 54 5.22 -6.88 -6.35
CA PRO A 54 4.63 -6.62 -5.02
C PRO A 54 5.60 -6.81 -3.85
N THR A 55 6.39 -7.87 -3.86
CA THR A 55 7.37 -8.11 -2.80
C THR A 55 8.39 -6.98 -2.72
N LYS A 56 8.83 -6.47 -3.86
CA LYS A 56 9.80 -5.38 -3.89
C LYS A 56 9.18 -4.06 -3.42
N VAL A 57 7.92 -3.82 -3.76
CA VAL A 57 7.20 -2.63 -3.27
C VAL A 57 7.08 -2.68 -1.75
N GLU A 58 6.65 -3.82 -1.22
CA GLU A 58 6.52 -3.99 0.23
C GLU A 58 7.87 -3.94 0.94
N ALA A 59 8.91 -4.54 0.33
CA ALA A 59 10.25 -4.52 0.90
C ALA A 59 10.79 -3.09 1.02
N LYS A 60 10.50 -2.25 0.04
CA LYS A 60 10.91 -0.85 0.09
C LYS A 60 10.28 -0.14 1.28
N ILE A 61 8.99 -0.36 1.50
CA ILE A 61 8.28 0.21 2.65
C ILE A 61 8.91 -0.29 3.96
N GLY A 62 9.15 -1.59 4.05
CA GLY A 62 9.73 -2.20 5.25
C GLY A 62 11.13 -1.68 5.52
N ARG A 63 11.94 -1.49 4.48
CA ARG A 63 13.28 -0.94 4.62
C ARG A 63 13.25 0.48 5.16
N ILE A 64 12.35 1.31 4.62
CA ILE A 64 12.21 2.68 5.12
C ILE A 64 11.78 2.66 6.58
N PHE A 65 10.83 1.80 6.93
CA PHE A 65 10.41 1.68 8.31
C PHE A 65 11.57 1.28 9.23
N ASN A 66 12.34 0.27 8.83
CA ASN A 66 13.47 -0.21 9.64
C ASN A 66 14.55 0.85 9.82
N GLN A 67 14.80 1.65 8.80
CA GLN A 67 15.89 2.63 8.82
C GLN A 67 15.46 3.99 9.35
N GLU A 68 14.22 4.40 9.10
CA GLU A 68 13.80 5.78 9.34
C GLU A 68 12.51 5.90 10.16
N GLY A 69 11.85 4.79 10.46
CA GLY A 69 10.68 4.77 11.32
C GLY A 69 9.36 4.88 10.59
N LEU A 70 8.29 4.77 11.37
CA LEU A 70 6.92 4.69 10.85
C LEU A 70 6.50 5.95 10.08
N LYS A 71 6.83 7.12 10.61
CA LYS A 71 6.44 8.38 9.99
C LYS A 71 6.98 8.50 8.57
N LYS A 72 8.25 8.16 8.37
CA LYS A 72 8.87 8.22 7.04
C LYS A 72 8.29 7.16 6.11
N ALA A 73 8.01 5.97 6.64
CA ALA A 73 7.42 4.91 5.83
C ALA A 73 6.01 5.28 5.37
N THR A 74 5.19 5.83 6.26
CA THR A 74 3.83 6.24 5.89
C THR A 74 3.84 7.43 4.94
N LEU A 75 4.80 8.34 5.10
CA LEU A 75 4.95 9.46 4.17
C LEU A 75 5.30 8.95 2.77
N TYR A 76 6.18 7.96 2.68
CA TYR A 76 6.51 7.33 1.40
C TYR A 76 5.26 6.75 0.73
N ILE A 77 4.43 6.04 1.48
CA ILE A 77 3.20 5.46 0.95
C ILE A 77 2.26 6.57 0.46
N GLU A 78 2.12 7.63 1.24
CA GLU A 78 1.25 8.75 0.90
C GLU A 78 1.71 9.46 -0.37
N GLU A 79 3.01 9.61 -0.56
CA GLU A 79 3.54 10.34 -1.71
C GLU A 79 3.72 9.48 -2.97
N LYS A 80 4.04 8.19 -2.80
CA LYS A 80 4.43 7.33 -3.93
C LYS A 80 3.42 6.26 -4.29
N ILE A 81 2.56 5.88 -3.38
CA ILE A 81 1.62 4.78 -3.61
C ILE A 81 0.18 5.26 -3.67
N LEU A 82 -0.23 6.04 -2.69
CA LEU A 82 -1.62 6.51 -2.59
C LEU A 82 -2.11 7.26 -3.83
N PRO A 83 -1.31 8.16 -4.44
CA PRO A 83 -1.81 8.90 -5.61
C PRO A 83 -2.25 8.00 -6.76
N LEU A 84 -1.50 6.92 -7.02
CA LEU A 84 -1.88 5.97 -8.06
C LEU A 84 -3.15 5.22 -7.70
N PHE A 85 -3.28 4.82 -6.43
CA PHE A 85 -4.48 4.15 -5.95
C PHE A 85 -5.71 5.05 -6.15
N LEU A 86 -5.61 6.30 -5.75
CA LEU A 86 -6.72 7.25 -5.89
C LEU A 86 -7.11 7.47 -7.34
N LYS A 87 -6.11 7.51 -8.22
CA LYS A 87 -6.36 7.62 -9.66
C LYS A 87 -7.12 6.41 -10.19
N GLN A 88 -6.75 5.22 -9.76
CA GLN A 88 -7.43 4.00 -10.16
C GLN A 88 -8.84 3.92 -9.58
N GLU A 89 -9.03 4.39 -8.35
CA GLU A 89 -10.36 4.42 -7.73
C GLU A 89 -11.30 5.37 -8.48
N LYS A 90 -10.82 6.51 -8.94
CA LYS A 90 -11.61 7.42 -9.76
C LYS A 90 -12.05 6.74 -11.05
N LYS A 91 -11.15 6.01 -11.69
CA LYS A 91 -11.46 5.26 -12.91
C LYS A 91 -12.52 4.20 -12.64
N ARG A 92 -12.40 3.47 -11.55
CA ARG A 92 -13.33 2.43 -11.17
C ARG A 92 -14.74 2.99 -10.95
N ILE A 93 -14.83 4.09 -10.23
CA ILE A 93 -16.10 4.75 -9.94
C ILE A 93 -16.72 5.29 -11.23
N ARG A 94 -15.91 5.90 -12.09
CA ARG A 94 -16.37 6.44 -13.38
C ARG A 94 -16.95 5.34 -14.25
N HIS A 95 -16.29 4.17 -14.32
CA HIS A 95 -16.79 3.05 -15.09
C HIS A 95 -18.12 2.53 -14.54
N ALA A 96 -18.22 2.42 -13.22
CA ALA A 96 -19.45 1.97 -12.58
C ALA A 96 -20.61 2.95 -12.86
N GLY A 97 -20.34 4.26 -12.76
CA GLY A 97 -21.35 5.28 -13.03
C GLY A 97 -21.75 5.35 -14.50
N GLY A 98 -20.79 5.11 -15.40
CA GLY A 98 -21.03 5.20 -16.84
C GLY A 98 -21.91 4.10 -17.40
N LYS A 99 -22.23 3.11 -16.60
CA LYS A 99 -23.07 1.99 -17.03
C LYS A 99 -24.56 2.23 -16.81
N GLN A 100 -24.91 3.31 -16.22
CA GLN A 100 -26.31 3.63 -15.94
C GLN A 100 -27.04 4.16 -17.15
#